data_c9d287c793066fbbcb1abc76e73eadec
#
_entry.id   c9d287c793066fbbcb1abc76e73eadec
#
_cell.length_a   1.000
_cell.length_b   1.000
_cell.length_c   1.000
_cell.angle_alpha   90.00
_cell.angle_beta   90.00
_cell.angle_gamma   90.00
#
_symmetry.space_group_name_H-M   'P 1'
#
loop_
_entity.id
_entity.type
_entity.pdbx_description
1 polymer ?
#
loop_
_entity_poly.entity_id
_entity_poly.type
_entity_poly.pdbx_seq_one_letter_code
_entity_poly.pdbx_strand_id
1 'polypeptide(L)'
;MAAIGVVLVSILLAYVINNSSIETAHTTGTITDKEHYVWYTYDDDGNRTKHERWNVDVTTESGVDFTQSDRSVYRKVKAGQTVKVRVSMWYYKDNLMTTSYYIELEE
;
A
#
# COMPACT_ATOMS: atom_id res chain seq x y z
N MET A 1 22.33 1.83 -6.91
CA MET A 1 20.92 2.01 -6.66
C MET A 1 20.71 2.83 -5.39
N ALA A 2 20.11 4.00 -5.54
CA ALA A 2 19.92 4.92 -4.41
C ALA A 2 19.02 4.34 -3.30
N ALA A 3 18.09 3.44 -3.65
CA ALA A 3 17.17 2.84 -2.68
C ALA A 3 17.86 1.97 -1.63
N ILE A 4 18.97 1.32 -1.97
CA ILE A 4 19.68 0.44 -1.03
C ILE A 4 20.34 1.23 0.10
N GLY A 5 20.91 2.40 -0.18
CA GLY A 5 21.51 3.24 0.84
C GLY A 5 20.49 3.77 1.84
N VAL A 6 19.32 4.17 1.37
CA VAL A 6 18.23 4.65 2.23
C VAL A 6 17.72 3.52 3.12
N VAL A 7 17.56 2.32 2.57
CA VAL A 7 17.13 1.14 3.32
C VAL A 7 18.08 0.82 4.46
N LEU A 8 19.38 0.82 4.20
CA LEU A 8 20.39 0.53 5.24
C LEU A 8 20.36 1.53 6.39
N VAL A 9 20.21 2.81 6.10
CA VAL A 9 20.11 3.85 7.14
C VAL A 9 18.86 3.65 7.98
N SER A 10 17.73 3.35 7.36
CA SER A 10 16.46 3.10 8.06
C SER A 10 16.56 1.89 8.99
N ILE A 11 17.21 0.82 8.55
CA ILE A 11 17.41 -0.39 9.35
C ILE A 11 18.23 -0.09 10.59
N LEU A 12 19.33 0.64 10.44
CA LEU A 12 20.21 0.98 11.56
C LEU A 12 19.48 1.79 12.63
N LEU A 13 18.73 2.80 12.23
CA LEU A 13 17.99 3.65 13.17
C LEU A 13 16.93 2.85 13.92
N ALA A 14 16.15 2.05 13.22
CA ALA A 14 15.10 1.24 13.84
C ALA A 14 15.67 0.17 14.78
N TYR A 15 16.77 -0.47 14.39
CA TYR A 15 17.42 -1.50 15.20
C TYR A 15 17.93 -0.93 16.53
N VAL A 16 18.54 0.23 16.50
CA VAL A 16 19.05 0.89 17.71
C VAL A 16 17.92 1.24 18.67
N ILE A 17 16.75 1.58 18.17
CA ILE A 17 15.64 2.06 19.00
C ILE A 17 14.91 0.91 19.70
N ASN A 18 14.51 -0.17 18.97
CA ASN A 18 13.59 -1.16 19.52
C ASN A 18 13.72 -2.58 18.95
N ASN A 19 14.85 -2.93 18.37
CA ASN A 19 15.07 -4.22 17.70
C ASN A 19 14.14 -4.49 16.54
N SER A 20 13.48 -3.48 16.03
CA SER A 20 12.65 -3.58 14.83
C SER A 20 13.22 -2.68 13.75
N SER A 21 12.99 -3.03 12.51
CA SER A 21 13.45 -2.25 11.37
C SER A 21 12.41 -2.24 10.27
N ILE A 22 12.38 -1.15 9.51
CA ILE A 22 11.53 -1.00 8.34
C ILE A 22 12.43 -0.76 7.15
N GLU A 23 12.35 -1.65 6.17
CA GLU A 23 13.02 -1.47 4.89
C GLU A 23 12.01 -0.94 3.88
N THR A 24 12.45 -0.01 3.05
CA THR A 24 11.62 0.55 1.99
C THR A 24 12.27 0.28 0.65
N ALA A 25 11.52 -0.31 -0.25
CA ALA A 25 11.93 -0.52 -1.63
C ALA A 25 10.89 0.11 -2.56
N HIS A 26 11.25 0.26 -3.83
CA HIS A 26 10.38 0.81 -4.84
C HIS A 26 10.34 -0.10 -6.05
N THR A 27 9.17 -0.25 -6.62
CA THR A 27 8.96 -1.00 -7.84
C THR A 27 7.91 -0.28 -8.69
N THR A 28 7.52 -0.88 -9.79
CA THR A 28 6.41 -0.38 -10.59
C THR A 28 5.29 -1.40 -10.60
N GLY A 29 4.09 -0.95 -10.87
CA GLY A 29 2.93 -1.80 -11.00
C GLY A 29 1.99 -1.28 -12.07
N THR A 30 1.09 -2.14 -12.49
CA THR A 30 0.04 -1.79 -13.45
C THR A 30 -1.30 -1.86 -12.75
N ILE A 31 -2.10 -0.83 -12.92
CA ILE A 31 -3.48 -0.82 -12.42
C ILE A 31 -4.29 -1.83 -13.22
N THR A 32 -4.75 -2.89 -12.59
CA THR A 32 -5.48 -3.95 -13.27
C THR A 32 -6.99 -3.77 -13.19
N ASP A 33 -7.48 -3.17 -12.12
CA ASP A 33 -8.90 -2.91 -11.95
C ASP A 33 -9.14 -1.81 -10.92
N LYS A 34 -10.34 -1.24 -10.98
CA LYS A 34 -10.81 -0.25 -10.01
C LYS A 34 -12.24 -0.59 -9.65
N GLU A 35 -12.55 -0.61 -8.36
CA GLU A 35 -13.89 -0.96 -7.91
C GLU A 35 -14.37 0.04 -6.87
N HIS A 36 -15.63 0.43 -6.98
CA HIS A 36 -16.28 1.30 -6.02
C HIS A 36 -17.47 0.57 -5.43
N TYR A 37 -17.44 0.32 -4.14
CA TYR A 37 -18.50 -0.36 -3.42
C TYR A 37 -19.27 0.62 -2.55
N VAL A 38 -20.58 0.45 -2.51
CA VAL A 38 -21.46 1.20 -1.62
C VAL A 38 -22.35 0.19 -0.90
N TRP A 39 -22.39 0.29 0.42
CA TRP A 39 -23.31 -0.52 1.22
C TRP A 39 -23.81 0.27 2.41
N TYR A 40 -24.85 -0.26 3.05
CA TYR A 40 -25.52 0.41 4.15
C TYR A 40 -25.62 -0.51 5.35
N THR A 41 -25.45 0.07 6.55
CA THR A 41 -25.74 -0.62 7.80
C THR A 41 -26.87 0.11 8.52
N TYR A 42 -27.58 -0.62 9.36
CA TYR A 42 -28.70 -0.10 10.13
C TYR A 42 -28.47 -0.38 11.60
N ASP A 43 -28.77 0.61 12.46
CA ASP A 43 -28.72 0.41 13.90
C ASP A 43 -30.07 -0.11 14.43
N ASP A 44 -30.18 -0.33 15.75
CA ASP A 44 -31.38 -0.83 16.39
C ASP A 44 -32.57 0.14 16.28
N ASP A 45 -32.29 1.43 16.09
CA ASP A 45 -33.30 2.48 15.93
C ASP A 45 -33.72 2.67 14.46
N GLY A 46 -33.15 1.89 13.56
CA GLY A 46 -33.45 1.96 12.13
C GLY A 46 -32.68 3.05 11.39
N ASN A 47 -31.70 3.69 12.01
CA ASN A 47 -30.88 4.70 11.35
C ASN A 47 -29.92 4.02 10.37
N ARG A 48 -29.84 4.58 9.16
CA ARG A 48 -29.01 4.04 8.10
C ARG A 48 -27.68 4.79 8.03
N THR A 49 -26.57 4.03 7.95
CA THR A 49 -25.24 4.57 7.71
C THR A 49 -24.75 4.09 6.37
N LYS A 50 -24.34 5.02 5.53
CA LYS A 50 -23.74 4.73 4.22
C LYS A 50 -22.26 4.47 4.35
N HIS A 51 -21.77 3.40 3.73
CA HIS A 51 -20.35 3.06 3.65
C HIS A 51 -19.93 3.02 2.20
N GLU A 52 -18.71 3.47 1.94
CA GLU A 52 -18.12 3.41 0.61
C GLU A 52 -16.69 2.87 0.70
N ARG A 53 -16.30 2.11 -0.31
CA ARG A 53 -14.93 1.66 -0.47
C ARG A 53 -14.49 1.85 -1.92
N TRP A 54 -13.32 2.44 -2.08
CA TRP A 54 -12.74 2.77 -3.37
C TRP A 54 -11.46 1.95 -3.52
N ASN A 55 -11.55 0.81 -4.21
CA ASN A 55 -10.43 -0.12 -4.36
C ASN A 55 -9.71 0.08 -5.68
N VAL A 56 -8.39 0.01 -5.62
CA VAL A 56 -7.51 0.01 -6.78
C VAL A 56 -6.68 -1.25 -6.73
N ASP A 57 -6.82 -2.12 -7.72
CA ASP A 57 -6.07 -3.37 -7.82
C ASP A 57 -4.83 -3.14 -8.68
N VAL A 58 -3.70 -3.63 -8.20
CA VAL A 58 -2.40 -3.46 -8.84
C VAL A 58 -1.67 -4.77 -8.91
N THR A 59 -1.04 -5.04 -10.05
CA THR A 59 -0.06 -6.12 -10.20
C THR A 59 1.31 -5.51 -10.38
N THR A 60 2.24 -5.84 -9.47
CA THR A 60 3.61 -5.33 -9.57
C THR A 60 4.39 -6.02 -10.67
N GLU A 61 5.51 -5.40 -11.05
CA GLU A 61 6.42 -5.96 -12.04
C GLU A 61 6.93 -7.36 -11.67
N SER A 62 7.06 -7.63 -10.37
CA SER A 62 7.46 -8.95 -9.86
C SER A 62 6.31 -9.96 -9.78
N GLY A 63 5.09 -9.57 -10.15
CA GLY A 63 3.93 -10.46 -10.17
C GLY A 63 3.13 -10.51 -8.87
N VAL A 64 3.34 -9.55 -7.97
CA VAL A 64 2.56 -9.47 -6.73
C VAL A 64 1.29 -8.66 -6.97
N ASP A 65 0.15 -9.21 -6.57
CA ASP A 65 -1.14 -8.54 -6.65
C ASP A 65 -1.49 -7.94 -5.29
N PHE A 66 -1.93 -6.69 -5.28
CA PHE A 66 -2.43 -6.07 -4.07
C PHE A 66 -3.57 -5.10 -4.39
N THR A 67 -4.35 -4.78 -3.36
CA THR A 67 -5.46 -3.84 -3.45
C THR A 67 -5.24 -2.72 -2.44
N GLN A 68 -5.34 -1.48 -2.90
CA GLN A 68 -5.29 -0.31 -2.05
C GLN A 68 -6.64 0.37 -2.01
N SER A 69 -7.17 0.59 -0.80
CA SER A 69 -8.45 1.28 -0.60
C SER A 69 -8.16 2.75 -0.29
N ASP A 70 -8.30 3.59 -1.30
CA ASP A 70 -8.00 5.02 -1.18
C ASP A 70 -8.76 5.78 -2.27
N ARG A 71 -9.68 6.63 -1.85
CA ARG A 71 -10.50 7.43 -2.77
C ARG A 71 -9.67 8.39 -3.62
N SER A 72 -8.65 9.01 -3.03
CA SER A 72 -7.79 9.94 -3.72
C SER A 72 -7.01 9.27 -4.84
N VAL A 73 -6.43 8.10 -4.54
CA VAL A 73 -5.73 7.28 -5.53
C VAL A 73 -6.69 6.82 -6.61
N TYR A 74 -7.86 6.31 -6.23
CA TYR A 74 -8.88 5.84 -7.16
C TYR A 74 -9.23 6.90 -8.21
N ARG A 75 -9.34 8.16 -7.80
CA ARG A 75 -9.69 9.26 -8.70
C ARG A 75 -8.57 9.64 -9.67
N LYS A 76 -7.32 9.40 -9.29
CA LYS A 76 -6.14 9.85 -10.05
C LYS A 76 -5.59 8.80 -11.01
N VAL A 77 -5.93 7.55 -10.84
CA VAL A 77 -5.37 6.46 -11.66
C VAL A 77 -6.42 5.86 -12.58
N LYS A 78 -5.94 5.19 -13.63
CA LYS A 78 -6.78 4.51 -14.63
C LYS A 78 -6.31 3.08 -14.80
N ALA A 79 -7.25 2.18 -15.10
CA ALA A 79 -6.92 0.80 -15.44
C ALA A 79 -5.95 0.77 -16.64
N GLY A 80 -4.92 -0.05 -16.54
CA GLY A 80 -3.85 -0.12 -17.54
C GLY A 80 -2.70 0.84 -17.32
N GLN A 81 -2.83 1.79 -16.39
CA GLN A 81 -1.77 2.76 -16.08
C GLN A 81 -0.64 2.10 -15.30
N THR A 82 0.60 2.47 -15.62
CA THR A 82 1.76 2.09 -14.83
C THR A 82 2.00 3.14 -13.74
N VAL A 83 2.17 2.68 -12.51
CA VAL A 83 2.39 3.54 -11.35
C VAL A 83 3.61 3.10 -10.58
N LYS A 84 4.16 4.00 -9.77
CA LYS A 84 5.21 3.67 -8.81
C LYS A 84 4.58 3.03 -7.60
N VAL A 85 5.25 2.00 -7.07
CA VAL A 85 4.80 1.27 -5.89
C VAL A 85 5.90 1.29 -4.86
N ARG A 86 5.56 1.72 -3.66
CA ARG A 86 6.44 1.65 -2.50
C ARG A 86 6.16 0.35 -1.76
N VAL A 87 7.22 -0.40 -1.48
CA VAL A 87 7.16 -1.64 -0.71
C VAL A 87 7.77 -1.38 0.66
N SER A 88 6.99 -1.59 1.69
CA SER A 88 7.44 -1.43 3.07
C SER A 88 7.49 -2.80 3.74
N MET A 89 8.68 -3.18 4.23
CA MET A 89 8.90 -4.47 4.87
C MET A 89 9.27 -4.25 6.32
N TRP A 90 8.51 -4.83 7.22
CA TRP A 90 8.77 -4.74 8.66
C TRP A 90 9.45 -6.01 9.15
N TYR A 91 10.60 -5.81 9.81
CA TYR A 91 11.39 -6.88 10.42
C TYR A 91 11.41 -6.71 11.93
N TYR A 92 11.41 -7.83 12.63
CA TYR A 92 11.62 -7.87 14.06
C TYR A 92 12.70 -8.92 14.34
N LYS A 93 13.83 -8.50 14.95
CA LYS A 93 14.99 -9.35 15.20
C LYS A 93 15.43 -10.11 13.94
N ASP A 94 15.55 -9.39 12.84
CA ASP A 94 15.96 -9.86 11.51
C ASP A 94 14.98 -10.86 10.84
N ASN A 95 13.80 -11.06 11.41
CA ASN A 95 12.75 -11.86 10.80
C ASN A 95 11.72 -10.98 10.12
N LEU A 96 11.42 -11.27 8.85
CA LEU A 96 10.38 -10.56 8.12
C LEU A 96 9.02 -10.86 8.73
N MET A 97 8.35 -9.82 9.22
CA MET A 97 7.03 -9.95 9.85
C MET A 97 5.91 -9.63 8.90
N THR A 98 6.03 -8.58 8.11
CA THR A 98 4.98 -8.19 7.17
C THR A 98 5.56 -7.36 6.03
N THR A 99 4.86 -7.38 4.89
CA THR A 99 5.17 -6.56 3.72
C THR A 99 3.89 -5.83 3.32
N SER A 100 4.02 -4.54 3.08
CA SER A 100 2.91 -3.69 2.65
C SER A 100 3.26 -3.00 1.35
N TYR A 101 2.27 -2.81 0.49
CA TYR A 101 2.43 -2.21 -0.83
C TYR A 101 1.55 -0.97 -0.92
N TYR A 102 2.11 0.12 -1.43
CA TYR A 102 1.41 1.39 -1.58
C TYR A 102 1.69 2.01 -2.93
N ILE A 103 0.65 2.54 -3.55
CA ILE A 103 0.79 3.31 -4.77
C ILE A 103 1.36 4.68 -4.42
N GLU A 104 2.44 5.09 -5.11
CA GLU A 104 2.97 6.44 -5.01
C GLU A 104 2.50 7.24 -6.23
N LEU A 105 1.82 8.34 -5.97
CA LEU A 105 1.36 9.23 -7.02
C LEU A 105 2.38 10.34 -7.24
N GLU A 106 2.67 10.63 -8.49
CA GLU A 106 3.45 11.81 -8.85
C GLU A 106 2.51 13.02 -8.90
N GLU A 107 2.95 14.06 -8.23
CA GLU A 107 2.24 15.35 -8.29
C GLU A 107 2.74 16.21 -9.42
#